data_a23e7cdc5be7b66db50eb98a12bceb1c
#
_entry.id   a23e7cdc5be7b66db50eb98a12bceb1c
#
_cell.length_a   1.000
_cell.length_b   1.000
_cell.length_c   1.000
_cell.angle_alpha   90.00
_cell.angle_beta   90.00
_cell.angle_gamma   90.00
#
_symmetry.space_group_name_H-M   'P 1'
#
loop_
_entity.id
_entity.type
_entity.pdbx_description
1 polymer ?
#
loop_
_entity_poly.entity_id
_entity_poly.type
_entity_poly.pdbx_seq_one_letter_code
_entity_poly.pdbx_strand_id
1 'polypeptide(L)'
;MEEALEARPRRWIDSLTSLRIEHYVPKLRKNRIREQRIHNEVIVDAYGPEEQALGWYYYLENKIQFPFSARCMAAKVVSPLRKGETVDVRSLAPEDSCAHDMLVLIRWHGRNVAVPLSQLTATDADESTVEAIGDWHYWLAQGSCF
;
A
#
# COMPACT_ATOMS: atom_id res chain seq x y z
N MET A 1 38.53 -17.66 -3.05
CA MET A 1 38.67 -17.59 -3.20
C MET A 1 38.29 -17.38 -3.39
N GLU A 2 37.71 -17.38 -2.98
CA GLU A 2 37.50 -17.19 -3.05
C GLU A 2 36.92 -16.85 -3.07
N GLU A 3 36.67 -16.79 -2.81
CA GLU A 3 36.33 -16.47 -2.76
C GLU A 3 35.55 -16.21 -2.74
N ALA A 4 35.69 -16.19 -2.59
CA ALA A 4 35.14 -16.03 -2.57
C ALA A 4 34.40 -15.86 -2.36
N LEU A 5 34.40 -15.58 -1.90
CA LEU A 5 33.95 -15.38 -1.79
C LEU A 5 33.43 -14.86 -1.55
N GLU A 6 33.24 -14.69 -1.24
CA GLU A 6 32.95 -14.30 -1.12
C GLU A 6 32.32 -13.77 -1.09
N ALA A 7 32.34 -13.45 -0.86
CA ALA A 7 31.90 -13.09 -0.89
C ALA A 7 31.20 -12.70 -0.89
N ARG A 8 31.02 -12.26 -0.57
CA ARG A 8 30.58 -12.01 -0.64
C ARG A 8 29.83 -11.55 -0.43
N PRO A 9 29.66 -11.44 -0.15
CA PRO A 9 29.16 -11.22 0.06
C PRO A 9 28.51 -10.63 0.21
N ARG A 10 28.17 -10.33 0.53
CA ARG A 10 27.95 -10.11 0.51
C ARG A 10 27.36 -9.56 0.13
N ARG A 11 27.11 -9.61 0.30
CA ARG A 11 26.91 -9.62 -0.16
C ARG A 11 26.19 -9.74 -0.54
N TRP A 12 26.09 -9.88 -0.24
CA TRP A 12 25.80 -10.47 -0.66
C TRP A 12 25.09 -10.62 -0.44
N ILE A 13 24.93 -10.81 -0.17
CA ILE A 13 24.63 -11.31 -0.06
C ILE A 13 24.16 -11.04 -0.01
N ASP A 14 24.08 -11.06 0.34
CA ASP A 14 23.93 -11.11 0.11
C ASP A 14 23.44 -10.99 -0.34
N SER A 15 23.34 -11.14 -0.45
CA SER A 15 22.89 -11.54 -1.01
C SER A 15 22.40 -12.02 -1.13
N LEU A 16 22.09 -12.31 -0.78
CA LEU A 16 21.78 -13.10 -0.89
C LEU A 16 21.26 -13.27 -0.45
N THR A 17 21.10 -13.26 0.03
CA THR A 17 20.70 -13.64 0.30
C THR A 17 20.12 -13.37 0.13
N SER A 18 20.09 -13.29 0.12
CA SER A 18 19.43 -13.30 -0.15
C SER A 18 19.03 -13.57 -0.71
N LEU A 19 18.92 -13.89 -0.69
CA LEU A 19 18.46 -14.44 -1.20
C LEU A 19 17.99 -15.26 -1.06
N ARG A 20 18.00 -15.78 -0.53
CA ARG A 20 17.39 -16.42 -0.38
C ARG A 20 16.50 -16.42 0.27
N ILE A 21 16.58 -16.16 0.59
CA ILE A 21 15.46 -15.83 1.13
C ILE A 21 14.61 -15.10 0.37
N GLU A 22 14.85 -14.85 -0.59
CA GLU A 22 14.22 -14.18 -1.36
C GLU A 22 13.14 -14.68 -1.93
N HIS A 23 12.99 -15.75 -2.20
CA HIS A 23 11.88 -16.25 -2.65
C HIS A 23 11.04 -16.68 -1.60
N TYR A 24 11.54 -16.85 -0.57
CA TYR A 24 10.71 -16.84 0.56
C TYR A 24 10.33 -15.40 0.72
N VAL A 25 9.07 -15.09 0.45
CA VAL A 25 8.60 -13.79 0.75
C VAL A 25 8.02 -13.86 2.11
N PRO A 26 8.74 -13.45 3.10
CA PRO A 26 8.18 -13.49 4.42
C PRO A 26 7.02 -12.53 4.48
N LYS A 27 6.01 -12.87 5.23
CA LYS A 27 5.06 -11.88 5.63
C LYS A 27 5.84 -10.78 6.33
N LEU A 28 5.42 -9.55 6.14
CA LEU A 28 6.01 -8.47 6.89
C LEU A 28 5.94 -8.80 8.35
N ARG A 29 6.99 -8.43 9.06
CA ARG A 29 7.04 -8.59 10.49
C ARG A 29 5.80 -7.93 11.08
N LYS A 30 5.14 -8.61 12.00
CA LYS A 30 3.95 -8.07 12.63
C LYS A 30 4.30 -6.78 13.37
N ASN A 31 3.43 -5.79 13.20
CA ASN A 31 3.56 -4.51 13.84
C ASN A 31 2.37 -4.34 14.78
N ARG A 32 2.61 -4.50 16.06
CA ARG A 32 1.53 -4.49 17.05
C ARG A 32 0.76 -3.18 17.10
N ILE A 33 1.46 -2.07 16.98
CA ILE A 33 0.81 -0.77 17.03
C ILE A 33 -0.12 -0.63 15.84
N ARG A 34 0.36 -1.04 14.67
CA ARG A 34 -0.44 -0.96 13.45
C ARG A 34 -1.64 -1.90 13.49
N GLU A 35 -1.42 -3.12 13.96
CA GLU A 35 -2.51 -4.09 14.09
C GLU A 35 -3.56 -3.62 15.07
N GLN A 36 -3.14 -3.07 16.19
CA GLN A 36 -4.05 -2.54 17.19
C GLN A 36 -4.88 -1.40 16.63
N ARG A 37 -4.24 -0.51 15.89
CA ARG A 37 -4.95 0.62 15.28
C ARG A 37 -5.96 0.12 14.26
N ILE A 38 -5.59 -0.85 13.42
CA ILE A 38 -6.51 -1.40 12.44
C ILE A 38 -7.70 -2.05 13.12
N HIS A 39 -7.46 -2.87 14.13
CA HIS A 39 -8.55 -3.52 14.84
C HIS A 39 -9.46 -2.54 15.58
N ASN A 40 -8.92 -1.50 16.15
CA ASN A 40 -9.68 -0.60 16.99
C ASN A 40 -10.30 0.56 16.23
N GLU A 41 -9.76 0.94 15.09
CA GLU A 41 -10.22 2.13 14.37
C GLU A 41 -10.76 1.85 12.98
N VAL A 42 -10.37 0.73 12.38
CA VAL A 42 -10.73 0.46 10.99
C VAL A 42 -11.82 -0.61 10.90
N ILE A 43 -11.53 -1.80 11.40
CA ILE A 43 -12.44 -2.94 11.26
C ILE A 43 -13.14 -3.30 12.56
N VAL A 44 -13.23 -2.36 13.47
CA VAL A 44 -13.97 -2.56 14.72
C VAL A 44 -15.43 -2.89 14.35
N ASP A 45 -15.95 -3.96 14.92
CA ASP A 45 -17.31 -4.44 14.67
C ASP A 45 -17.60 -4.77 13.21
N ALA A 46 -16.58 -5.01 12.41
CA ALA A 46 -16.78 -5.43 11.02
C ALA A 46 -16.79 -6.96 10.96
N TYR A 47 -17.93 -7.52 10.63
CA TYR A 47 -18.12 -8.97 10.66
C TYR A 47 -18.03 -9.64 9.30
N GLY A 48 -17.88 -8.88 8.23
CA GLY A 48 -17.78 -9.44 6.90
C GLY A 48 -17.02 -8.52 5.96
N PRO A 49 -16.78 -8.99 4.73
CA PRO A 49 -15.99 -8.21 3.77
C PRO A 49 -16.57 -6.83 3.47
N GLU A 50 -17.89 -6.73 3.36
CA GLU A 50 -18.52 -5.45 3.07
C GLU A 50 -18.32 -4.45 4.18
N GLU A 51 -18.44 -4.90 5.41
CA GLU A 51 -18.23 -4.02 6.57
C GLU A 51 -16.77 -3.63 6.71
N GLN A 52 -15.87 -4.54 6.39
CA GLN A 52 -14.44 -4.23 6.39
C GLN A 52 -14.10 -3.20 5.33
N ALA A 53 -14.68 -3.35 4.13
CA ALA A 53 -14.45 -2.38 3.06
C ALA A 53 -14.95 -0.99 3.45
N LEU A 54 -16.13 -0.91 4.07
CA LEU A 54 -16.65 0.36 4.55
C LEU A 54 -15.77 0.95 5.66
N GLY A 55 -15.29 0.11 6.57
CA GLY A 55 -14.40 0.55 7.63
C GLY A 55 -13.14 1.17 7.07
N TRP A 56 -12.51 0.51 6.10
CA TRP A 56 -11.32 1.03 5.44
C TRP A 56 -11.61 2.32 4.70
N TYR A 57 -12.75 2.37 3.99
CA TYR A 57 -13.11 3.54 3.22
C TYR A 57 -13.19 4.79 4.11
N TYR A 58 -13.92 4.68 5.21
CA TYR A 58 -14.11 5.83 6.10
C TYR A 58 -12.84 6.16 6.89
N TYR A 59 -12.06 5.14 7.25
CA TYR A 59 -10.78 5.38 7.90
C TYR A 59 -9.85 6.19 6.99
N LEU A 60 -9.71 5.76 5.75
CA LEU A 60 -8.84 6.44 4.81
C LEU A 60 -9.35 7.84 4.49
N GLU A 61 -10.66 7.97 4.32
CA GLU A 61 -11.26 9.28 4.04
C GLU A 61 -10.98 10.27 5.17
N ASN A 62 -11.05 9.81 6.41
CA ASN A 62 -10.85 10.68 7.56
C ASN A 62 -9.38 11.00 7.82
N LYS A 63 -8.47 10.08 7.50
CA LYS A 63 -7.06 10.26 7.86
C LYS A 63 -6.24 10.89 6.75
N ILE A 64 -6.60 10.67 5.51
CA ILE A 64 -5.82 11.18 4.39
C ILE A 64 -6.18 12.64 4.11
N GLN A 65 -5.18 13.47 3.99
CA GLN A 65 -5.35 14.87 3.60
C GLN A 65 -5.16 14.99 2.10
N PHE A 66 -6.25 15.19 1.39
CA PHE A 66 -6.22 15.35 -0.06
C PHE A 66 -6.14 16.84 -0.42
N PRO A 67 -5.50 17.20 -1.53
CA PRO A 67 -4.74 16.32 -2.41
C PRO A 67 -3.33 16.08 -1.88
N PHE A 68 -2.69 15.05 -2.39
CA PHE A 68 -1.30 14.80 -2.08
C PHE A 68 -0.61 14.18 -3.28
N SER A 69 0.73 14.23 -3.29
CA SER A 69 1.51 13.63 -4.37
C SER A 69 1.92 12.21 -4.00
N ALA A 70 1.91 11.34 -4.98
CA ALA A 70 2.26 9.94 -4.78
C ALA A 70 3.06 9.43 -5.97
N ARG A 71 3.78 8.34 -5.74
CA ARG A 71 4.54 7.67 -6.79
C ARG A 71 4.01 6.26 -6.95
N CYS A 72 3.92 5.81 -8.20
CA CYS A 72 3.51 4.45 -8.51
C CYS A 72 4.65 3.50 -8.18
N MET A 73 4.38 2.53 -7.33
CA MET A 73 5.38 1.54 -6.90
C MET A 73 5.48 0.36 -7.84
N ALA A 74 4.38 0.01 -8.48
CA ALA A 74 4.33 -1.17 -9.35
C ALA A 74 3.23 -1.00 -10.38
N ALA A 75 3.48 -1.44 -11.60
CA ALA A 75 2.48 -1.41 -12.66
C ALA A 75 1.42 -2.46 -12.37
N LYS A 76 0.17 -2.14 -12.72
CA LYS A 76 -0.96 -3.06 -12.61
C LYS A 76 -1.79 -2.99 -13.88
N VAL A 77 -2.32 -4.13 -14.28
CA VAL A 77 -3.10 -4.24 -15.51
C VAL A 77 -4.30 -3.29 -15.51
N VAL A 78 -4.91 -3.10 -14.33
CA VAL A 78 -6.13 -2.28 -14.21
C VAL A 78 -5.86 -0.78 -14.17
N SER A 79 -4.61 -0.37 -14.29
CA SER A 79 -4.21 1.02 -14.10
C SER A 79 -3.29 1.46 -15.23
N PRO A 80 -3.41 2.71 -15.71
CA PRO A 80 -2.50 3.21 -16.75
C PRO A 80 -1.13 3.59 -16.23
N LEU A 81 -0.93 3.57 -14.91
CA LEU A 81 0.30 4.06 -14.33
C LEU A 81 1.46 3.08 -14.51
N ARG A 82 2.63 3.64 -14.76
CA ARG A 82 3.88 2.89 -14.84
C ARG A 82 4.66 3.10 -13.55
N LYS A 83 5.47 2.11 -13.23
CA LYS A 83 6.33 2.19 -12.06
C LYS A 83 7.18 3.46 -12.11
N GLY A 84 7.20 4.18 -11.02
CA GLY A 84 8.00 5.40 -10.90
C GLY A 84 7.28 6.68 -11.26
N GLU A 85 6.11 6.60 -11.88
CA GLU A 85 5.36 7.81 -12.23
C GLU A 85 4.84 8.49 -10.97
N THR A 86 4.91 9.83 -10.98
CA THR A 86 4.38 10.66 -9.90
C THR A 86 3.01 11.18 -10.34
N VAL A 87 2.05 11.12 -9.44
CA VAL A 87 0.70 11.55 -9.72
C VAL A 87 0.15 12.39 -8.58
N ASP A 88 -0.88 13.15 -8.90
CA ASP A 88 -1.59 13.99 -7.95
C ASP A 88 -2.88 13.27 -7.55
N VAL A 89 -2.95 12.86 -6.30
CA VAL A 89 -4.10 12.12 -5.78
C VAL A 89 -5.10 13.12 -5.25
N ARG A 90 -6.29 13.11 -5.82
CA ARG A 90 -7.30 14.15 -5.56
C ARG A 90 -8.29 13.75 -4.47
N SER A 91 -8.69 12.50 -4.45
CA SER A 91 -9.68 12.01 -3.48
C SER A 91 -9.75 10.50 -3.54
N LEU A 92 -10.49 9.91 -2.59
CA LEU A 92 -10.92 8.53 -2.75
C LEU A 92 -11.93 8.47 -3.89
N ALA A 93 -12.00 7.33 -4.55
CA ALA A 93 -13.07 7.06 -5.50
C ALA A 93 -14.39 6.96 -4.74
N PRO A 94 -15.53 7.04 -5.42
CA PRO A 94 -16.81 6.87 -4.73
C PRO A 94 -16.89 5.55 -3.98
N GLU A 95 -17.66 5.55 -2.91
CA GLU A 95 -17.75 4.42 -1.99
C GLU A 95 -18.06 3.10 -2.70
N ASP A 96 -19.02 3.11 -3.63
CA ASP A 96 -19.40 1.90 -4.37
C ASP A 96 -18.25 1.36 -5.20
N SER A 97 -17.35 2.21 -5.65
CA SER A 97 -16.19 1.78 -6.43
C SER A 97 -15.13 1.13 -5.58
N CYS A 98 -15.22 1.28 -4.28
CA CYS A 98 -14.24 0.75 -3.32
C CYS A 98 -14.72 -0.51 -2.60
N ALA A 99 -15.74 -1.19 -3.13
CA ALA A 99 -16.29 -2.37 -2.46
C ALA A 99 -15.31 -3.54 -2.40
N HIS A 100 -14.39 -3.64 -3.35
CA HIS A 100 -13.46 -4.77 -3.43
C HIS A 100 -12.00 -4.35 -3.33
N ASP A 101 -11.71 -3.07 -3.45
CA ASP A 101 -10.36 -2.54 -3.36
C ASP A 101 -10.46 -1.05 -3.07
N MET A 102 -9.49 -0.50 -2.36
CA MET A 102 -9.47 0.95 -2.12
C MET A 102 -8.89 1.63 -3.35
N LEU A 103 -9.73 2.40 -4.03
CA LEU A 103 -9.36 3.14 -5.23
C LEU A 103 -9.31 4.62 -4.93
N VAL A 104 -8.38 5.31 -5.57
CA VAL A 104 -8.26 6.77 -5.45
C VAL A 104 -8.37 7.39 -6.83
N LEU A 105 -8.83 8.62 -6.87
CA LEU A 105 -8.90 9.40 -8.11
C LEU A 105 -7.64 10.22 -8.25
N ILE A 106 -6.99 10.05 -9.39
CA ILE A 106 -5.80 10.83 -9.72
C ILE A 106 -6.10 11.74 -10.91
N ARG A 107 -5.33 12.80 -11.02
CA ARG A 107 -5.40 13.66 -12.21
C ARG A 107 -4.48 13.04 -13.25
N TRP A 108 -5.07 12.63 -14.37
CA TRP A 108 -4.33 11.92 -15.41
C TRP A 108 -4.71 12.49 -16.78
N HIS A 109 -3.76 13.17 -17.41
CA HIS A 109 -3.97 13.77 -18.73
C HIS A 109 -5.26 14.60 -18.79
N GLY A 110 -5.45 15.44 -17.79
CA GLY A 110 -6.59 16.36 -17.74
C GLY A 110 -7.89 15.73 -17.27
N ARG A 111 -7.88 14.46 -16.85
CA ARG A 111 -9.08 13.77 -16.38
C ARG A 111 -8.82 13.11 -15.04
N ASN A 112 -9.90 12.78 -14.35
CA ASN A 112 -9.80 11.99 -13.13
C ASN A 112 -9.93 10.51 -13.51
N VAL A 113 -9.00 9.70 -13.01
CA VAL A 113 -8.96 8.27 -13.28
C VAL A 113 -8.82 7.55 -11.94
N ALA A 114 -9.57 6.48 -11.75
CA ALA A 114 -9.47 5.66 -10.54
C ALA A 114 -8.35 4.66 -10.67
N VAL A 115 -7.48 4.62 -9.66
CA VAL A 115 -6.38 3.64 -9.62
C VAL A 115 -6.30 3.05 -8.21
N PRO A 116 -5.76 1.83 -8.06
CA PRO A 116 -5.63 1.22 -6.74
C PRO A 116 -4.69 2.01 -5.84
N LEU A 117 -5.13 2.28 -4.63
CA LEU A 117 -4.26 2.92 -3.63
C LEU A 117 -3.03 2.06 -3.33
N SER A 118 -3.18 0.74 -3.40
CA SER A 118 -2.08 -0.18 -3.14
C SER A 118 -0.90 -0.01 -4.08
N GLN A 119 -1.12 0.64 -5.21
CA GLN A 119 -0.10 0.90 -6.22
C GLN A 119 0.78 2.11 -5.88
N LEU A 120 0.35 2.92 -4.92
CA LEU A 120 0.93 4.23 -4.67
C LEU A 120 1.62 4.33 -3.32
N THR A 121 2.67 5.14 -3.28
CA THR A 121 3.29 5.56 -2.03
C THR A 121 3.33 7.07 -2.00
N ALA A 122 3.03 7.66 -0.86
CA ALA A 122 3.02 9.11 -0.73
C ALA A 122 4.43 9.67 -0.85
N THR A 123 4.60 10.75 -1.62
CA THR A 123 5.89 11.43 -1.78
C THR A 123 5.88 12.82 -1.16
N ASP A 124 4.69 13.41 -1.03
CA ASP A 124 4.55 14.72 -0.39
C ASP A 124 3.18 14.70 0.28
N ALA A 125 3.18 14.36 1.56
CA ALA A 125 1.94 14.21 2.32
C ALA A 125 2.24 14.35 3.79
N ASP A 126 1.22 14.67 4.57
CA ASP A 126 1.39 14.81 6.00
C ASP A 126 1.49 13.44 6.68
N GLU A 127 1.79 13.49 7.96
CA GLU A 127 2.06 12.30 8.75
C GLU A 127 0.85 11.38 8.82
N SER A 128 -0.35 11.92 8.98
CA SER A 128 -1.56 11.09 9.08
C SER A 128 -1.87 10.40 7.77
N THR A 129 -1.60 11.05 6.64
CA THR A 129 -1.77 10.47 5.32
C THR A 129 -0.80 9.30 5.12
N VAL A 130 0.47 9.53 5.44
CA VAL A 130 1.50 8.48 5.32
C VAL A 130 1.15 7.29 6.20
N GLU A 131 0.70 7.55 7.42
CA GLU A 131 0.32 6.49 8.35
C GLU A 131 -0.84 5.66 7.81
N ALA A 132 -1.88 6.33 7.32
CA ALA A 132 -3.07 5.63 6.83
C ALA A 132 -2.76 4.77 5.62
N ILE A 133 -1.99 5.30 4.68
CA ILE A 133 -1.59 4.55 3.50
C ILE A 133 -0.71 3.36 3.91
N GLY A 134 0.19 3.57 4.87
CA GLY A 134 1.01 2.51 5.41
C GLY A 134 0.19 1.40 6.07
N ASP A 135 -0.87 1.77 6.79
CA ASP A 135 -1.77 0.78 7.39
C ASP A 135 -2.46 -0.07 6.33
N TRP A 136 -2.91 0.58 5.24
CA TRP A 136 -3.55 -0.14 4.15
C TRP A 136 -2.56 -1.12 3.49
N HIS A 137 -1.35 -0.66 3.21
CA HIS A 137 -0.30 -1.53 2.63
C HIS A 137 0.02 -2.69 3.56
N TYR A 138 0.12 -2.42 4.86
CA TYR A 138 0.41 -3.45 5.84
C TYR A 138 -0.69 -4.52 5.86
N TRP A 139 -1.96 -4.07 5.88
CA TRP A 139 -3.10 -4.98 5.94
C TRP A 139 -3.10 -5.92 4.73
N LEU A 140 -2.87 -5.37 3.54
CA LEU A 140 -2.80 -6.17 2.33
C LEU A 140 -1.60 -7.13 2.36
N ALA A 141 -0.46 -6.68 2.86
CA ALA A 141 0.75 -7.50 2.91
C ALA A 141 0.61 -8.67 3.87
N GLN A 142 -0.29 -8.59 4.84
CA GLN A 142 -0.59 -9.70 5.74
C GLN A 142 -1.53 -10.73 5.09
N GLY A 143 -1.86 -10.56 3.82
CA GLY A 143 -2.73 -11.48 3.10
C GLY A 143 -4.21 -11.19 3.25
N SER A 144 -4.56 -10.04 3.82
CA SER A 144 -5.96 -9.69 4.03
C SER A 144 -6.55 -9.08 2.77
N CYS A 145 -7.82 -9.30 2.58
CA CYS A 145 -8.57 -8.71 1.46
C CYS A 145 -10.07 -8.77 1.79
N PHE A 146 -10.86 -8.14 0.97
CA PHE A 146 -12.32 -8.18 1.12
C PHE A 146 -12.94 -9.34 0.39
#